data_1b2926314060c7c0ff4c08b8ac116b90
#
_entry.id   1b2926314060c7c0ff4c08b8ac116b90
#
_cell.length_a   1.000
_cell.length_b   1.000
_cell.length_c   1.000
_cell.angle_alpha   90.00
_cell.angle_beta   90.00
_cell.angle_gamma   90.00
#
_symmetry.space_group_name_H-M   'P 1'
#
loop_
_entity.id
_entity.type
_entity.pdbx_description
1 polymer ?
#
loop_
_entity_poly.entity_id
_entity_poly.type
_entity_poly.pdbx_seq_one_letter_code
_entity_poly.pdbx_strand_id
1 'polypeptide(L)'
;VLCVPFLAHASLIWPTPNPAFQNGKPVEAYVQPTESGRVESGLFGCVRNGGSRFHEGIDLYPIKRDGSGEAVDPVYAVLPGRVVHANRNSGYSTYGRYVVIEHDQETPAYHTLYAHLASVGDAIIPGARVESGYVLGIMGRSANYTIPRSRAHVHFEIGFRLTDDFEKWYTDQKFDSQNRHGIWNGMNLVSIDP
;
A
#
# COMPACT_ATOMS: atom_id res chain seq x y z
N VAL A 1 -7.93 12.67 -42.48
CA VAL A 1 -8.65 12.45 -41.23
C VAL A 1 -7.59 12.03 -40.22
N LEU A 2 -7.14 12.98 -39.36
CA LEU A 2 -6.27 12.65 -38.23
C LEU A 2 -7.11 11.89 -37.20
N CYS A 3 -6.81 10.61 -37.01
CA CYS A 3 -7.36 9.84 -35.90
C CYS A 3 -6.52 10.23 -34.66
N VAL A 4 -7.06 11.12 -33.83
CA VAL A 4 -6.49 11.41 -32.52
C VAL A 4 -6.78 10.18 -31.65
N PRO A 5 -5.78 9.47 -31.12
CA PRO A 5 -6.04 8.37 -30.22
C PRO A 5 -6.73 8.93 -28.97
N PHE A 6 -7.91 8.44 -28.69
CA PHE A 6 -8.58 8.67 -27.41
C PHE A 6 -7.70 7.99 -26.35
N LEU A 7 -6.93 8.75 -25.60
CA LEU A 7 -6.26 8.27 -24.41
C LEU A 7 -7.38 7.92 -23.42
N ALA A 8 -7.73 6.64 -23.36
CA ALA A 8 -8.57 6.14 -22.31
C ALA A 8 -7.84 6.37 -20.99
N HIS A 9 -8.29 7.34 -20.21
CA HIS A 9 -7.81 7.51 -18.85
C HIS A 9 -8.12 6.21 -18.11
N ALA A 10 -7.09 5.53 -17.61
CA ALA A 10 -7.28 4.32 -16.84
C ALA A 10 -8.09 4.68 -15.60
N SER A 11 -9.26 4.07 -15.46
CA SER A 11 -10.10 4.27 -14.28
C SER A 11 -9.45 3.57 -13.09
N LEU A 12 -9.31 4.26 -11.98
CA LEU A 12 -8.85 3.70 -10.71
C LEU A 12 -9.81 2.58 -10.28
N ILE A 13 -9.27 1.39 -10.01
CA ILE A 13 -10.04 0.28 -9.45
C ILE A 13 -9.75 0.12 -7.95
N TRP A 14 -10.63 -0.59 -7.25
CA TRP A 14 -10.44 -0.89 -5.83
C TRP A 14 -9.34 -1.93 -5.61
N PRO A 15 -8.45 -1.77 -4.61
CA PRO A 15 -7.27 -2.64 -4.46
C PRO A 15 -7.58 -4.04 -3.91
N THR A 16 -8.83 -4.32 -3.53
CA THR A 16 -9.25 -5.61 -2.94
C THR A 16 -10.55 -6.11 -3.59
N PRO A 17 -10.90 -7.40 -3.43
CA PRO A 17 -12.16 -7.94 -3.96
C PRO A 17 -13.41 -7.50 -3.18
N ASN A 18 -13.27 -6.69 -2.10
CA ASN A 18 -14.42 -6.19 -1.34
C ASN A 18 -15.20 -5.14 -2.15
N PRO A 19 -16.45 -5.41 -2.56
CA PRO A 19 -17.21 -4.51 -3.41
C PRO A 19 -17.93 -3.40 -2.62
N ALA A 20 -17.72 -3.33 -1.30
CA ALA A 20 -18.50 -2.47 -0.43
C ALA A 20 -18.37 -0.98 -0.78
N PHE A 21 -17.15 -0.53 -1.07
CA PHE A 21 -16.90 0.85 -1.48
C PHE A 21 -17.65 1.20 -2.79
N GLN A 22 -17.48 0.38 -3.85
CA GLN A 22 -18.14 0.60 -5.14
C GLN A 22 -19.68 0.55 -5.03
N ASN A 23 -20.19 -0.20 -4.06
CA ASN A 23 -21.62 -0.31 -3.78
C ASN A 23 -22.14 0.78 -2.82
N GLY A 24 -21.35 1.80 -2.52
CA GLY A 24 -21.75 2.91 -1.65
C GLY A 24 -22.08 2.48 -0.21
N LYS A 25 -21.48 1.38 0.28
CA LYS A 25 -21.65 0.95 1.66
C LYS A 25 -20.87 1.86 2.61
N PRO A 26 -21.27 1.96 3.89
CA PRO A 26 -20.56 2.76 4.87
C PRO A 26 -19.14 2.21 5.11
N VAL A 27 -18.24 3.07 5.59
CA VAL A 27 -16.80 2.80 5.74
C VAL A 27 -16.51 1.56 6.60
N GLU A 28 -17.35 1.26 7.56
CA GLU A 28 -17.29 0.07 8.43
C GLU A 28 -17.38 -1.24 7.63
N ALA A 29 -17.87 -1.17 6.39
CA ALA A 29 -18.02 -2.33 5.52
C ALA A 29 -16.74 -2.69 4.75
N TYR A 30 -15.65 -1.92 4.87
CA TYR A 30 -14.39 -2.19 4.19
C TYR A 30 -13.13 -1.73 4.92
N VAL A 31 -13.23 -0.88 5.95
CA VAL A 31 -12.09 -0.36 6.71
C VAL A 31 -11.79 -1.21 7.93
N GLN A 32 -10.53 -1.60 8.10
CA GLN A 32 -10.02 -2.34 9.25
C GLN A 32 -9.61 -1.37 10.37
N PRO A 33 -10.33 -1.32 11.49
CA PRO A 33 -9.92 -0.52 12.63
C PRO A 33 -8.67 -1.10 13.31
N THR A 34 -7.95 -0.26 14.04
CA THR A 34 -6.92 -0.70 14.98
C THR A 34 -7.54 -1.39 16.20
N GLU A 35 -6.71 -1.70 17.20
CA GLU A 35 -7.15 -2.26 18.48
C GLU A 35 -8.19 -1.40 19.21
N SER A 36 -8.24 -0.10 18.91
CA SER A 36 -9.26 0.81 19.47
C SER A 36 -10.68 0.44 19.08
N GLY A 37 -10.88 -0.35 18.02
CA GLY A 37 -12.18 -0.69 17.46
C GLY A 37 -12.89 0.48 16.73
N ARG A 38 -12.30 1.67 16.74
CA ARG A 38 -12.85 2.85 16.08
C ARG A 38 -12.48 2.84 14.61
N VAL A 39 -13.47 2.94 13.71
CA VAL A 39 -13.26 2.88 12.26
C VAL A 39 -12.31 3.97 11.76
N GLU A 40 -12.36 5.16 12.35
CA GLU A 40 -11.49 6.30 12.01
C GLU A 40 -10.01 5.94 12.14
N SER A 41 -9.69 4.98 13.01
CA SER A 41 -8.30 4.53 13.17
C SER A 41 -7.74 3.77 11.98
N GLY A 42 -8.58 3.31 11.08
CA GLY A 42 -8.19 2.69 9.80
C GLY A 42 -8.21 3.65 8.61
N LEU A 43 -8.65 4.90 8.80
CA LEU A 43 -8.72 5.92 7.77
C LEU A 43 -7.43 6.73 7.70
N PHE A 44 -7.18 7.34 6.52
CA PHE A 44 -6.12 8.31 6.31
C PHE A 44 -6.24 9.48 7.30
N GLY A 45 -5.11 10.03 7.70
CA GLY A 45 -5.05 11.20 8.58
C GLY A 45 -5.31 10.93 10.05
N CYS A 46 -5.68 9.70 10.43
CA CYS A 46 -5.88 9.37 11.83
C CYS A 46 -4.57 9.49 12.61
N VAL A 47 -4.59 10.28 13.69
CA VAL A 47 -3.45 10.39 14.60
C VAL A 47 -3.59 9.34 15.70
N ARG A 48 -2.62 8.43 15.75
CA ARG A 48 -2.58 7.25 16.63
C ARG A 48 -1.54 7.44 17.76
N ASN A 49 -1.59 6.56 18.76
CA ASN A 49 -0.58 6.46 19.82
C ASN A 49 -0.30 7.79 20.56
N GLY A 50 -1.36 8.48 20.95
CA GLY A 50 -1.24 9.73 21.73
C GLY A 50 -0.60 10.89 20.95
N GLY A 51 -0.71 10.92 19.63
CA GLY A 51 -0.17 12.00 18.80
C GLY A 51 1.16 11.67 18.11
N SER A 52 1.73 10.49 18.37
CA SER A 52 3.06 10.15 17.89
C SER A 52 3.09 9.49 16.50
N ARG A 53 1.93 9.07 15.96
CA ARG A 53 1.85 8.38 14.67
C ARG A 53 0.68 8.86 13.82
N PHE A 54 1.00 9.38 12.66
CA PHE A 54 0.05 9.68 11.61
C PHE A 54 -0.23 8.41 10.80
N HIS A 55 -1.46 8.23 10.29
CA HIS A 55 -1.82 7.13 9.41
C HIS A 55 -1.83 7.61 7.97
N GLU A 56 -0.88 7.10 7.19
CA GLU A 56 -0.53 7.58 5.86
C GLU A 56 -1.44 7.02 4.75
N GLY A 57 -2.32 6.08 5.07
CA GLY A 57 -3.17 5.43 4.09
C GLY A 57 -4.52 4.99 4.65
N ILE A 58 -5.12 4.02 3.99
CA ILE A 58 -6.34 3.37 4.42
C ILE A 58 -6.09 1.87 4.67
N ASP A 59 -6.58 1.35 5.79
CA ASP A 59 -6.47 -0.07 6.14
C ASP A 59 -7.75 -0.79 5.69
N LEU A 60 -7.63 -1.74 4.75
CA LEU A 60 -8.76 -2.47 4.16
C LEU A 60 -8.77 -3.92 4.61
N TYR A 61 -9.86 -4.38 5.23
CA TYR A 61 -9.94 -5.74 5.74
C TYR A 61 -10.29 -6.79 4.66
N PRO A 62 -9.94 -8.07 4.88
CA PRO A 62 -10.26 -9.17 3.97
C PRO A 62 -11.74 -9.58 4.07
N ILE A 63 -12.30 -10.01 2.93
CA ILE A 63 -13.63 -10.67 2.91
C ILE A 63 -13.51 -12.20 2.96
N LYS A 64 -12.32 -12.75 2.70
CA LYS A 64 -12.08 -14.20 2.72
C LYS A 64 -10.94 -14.55 3.66
N ARG A 65 -11.15 -15.65 4.40
CA ARG A 65 -10.14 -16.26 5.27
C ARG A 65 -10.10 -17.75 5.05
N ASP A 66 -8.92 -18.35 5.23
CA ASP A 66 -8.76 -19.80 5.20
C ASP A 66 -9.24 -20.48 6.49
N GLY A 67 -9.12 -21.83 6.54
CA GLY A 67 -9.51 -22.63 7.72
C GLY A 67 -8.71 -22.33 8.99
N SER A 68 -7.58 -21.65 8.88
CA SER A 68 -6.78 -21.18 10.02
C SER A 68 -7.12 -19.74 10.42
N GLY A 69 -7.97 -19.06 9.63
CA GLY A 69 -8.39 -17.67 9.81
C GLY A 69 -7.43 -16.63 9.23
N GLU A 70 -6.41 -17.03 8.45
CA GLU A 70 -5.55 -16.09 7.73
C GLU A 70 -6.29 -15.50 6.53
N ALA A 71 -5.99 -14.22 6.20
CA ALA A 71 -6.52 -13.57 5.02
C ALA A 71 -5.99 -14.24 3.74
N VAL A 72 -6.87 -14.41 2.74
CA VAL A 72 -6.53 -15.04 1.45
C VAL A 72 -6.95 -14.19 0.25
N ASP A 73 -7.43 -12.96 0.47
CA ASP A 73 -7.84 -12.07 -0.60
C ASP A 73 -6.63 -11.65 -1.44
N PRO A 74 -6.75 -11.63 -2.78
CA PRO A 74 -5.75 -11.01 -3.63
C PRO A 74 -5.74 -9.49 -3.42
N VAL A 75 -4.58 -8.88 -3.64
CA VAL A 75 -4.38 -7.43 -3.68
C VAL A 75 -4.05 -7.04 -5.10
N TYR A 76 -4.75 -6.05 -5.62
CA TYR A 76 -4.67 -5.62 -7.03
C TYR A 76 -3.96 -4.28 -7.19
N ALA A 77 -3.22 -4.12 -8.30
CA ALA A 77 -2.77 -2.81 -8.76
C ALA A 77 -4.00 -1.96 -9.13
N VAL A 78 -4.15 -0.79 -8.52
CA VAL A 78 -5.32 0.07 -8.74
C VAL A 78 -5.28 0.79 -10.09
N LEU A 79 -4.08 0.98 -10.65
CA LEU A 79 -3.81 1.65 -11.92
C LEU A 79 -2.64 0.97 -12.63
N PRO A 80 -2.50 1.15 -13.97
CA PRO A 80 -1.30 0.73 -14.67
C PRO A 80 -0.08 1.48 -14.17
N GLY A 81 1.07 0.81 -14.13
CA GLY A 81 2.31 1.46 -13.68
C GLY A 81 3.52 0.54 -13.73
N ARG A 82 4.61 1.01 -13.14
CA ARG A 82 5.86 0.28 -13.03
C ARG A 82 6.16 -0.04 -11.57
N VAL A 83 6.38 -1.31 -11.26
CA VAL A 83 6.88 -1.71 -9.94
C VAL A 83 8.25 -1.07 -9.72
N VAL A 84 8.38 -0.25 -8.70
CA VAL A 84 9.64 0.44 -8.35
C VAL A 84 10.27 -0.11 -7.08
N HIS A 85 9.48 -0.77 -6.26
CA HIS A 85 9.97 -1.46 -5.06
C HIS A 85 9.09 -2.68 -4.71
N ALA A 86 9.73 -3.75 -4.24
CA ALA A 86 9.06 -4.94 -3.74
C ALA A 86 9.86 -5.54 -2.57
N ASN A 87 9.39 -5.31 -1.34
CA ASN A 87 9.99 -5.91 -0.15
C ASN A 87 9.30 -7.25 0.18
N ARG A 88 10.09 -8.34 0.19
CA ARG A 88 9.61 -9.69 0.51
C ARG A 88 9.91 -10.14 1.94
N ASN A 89 10.66 -9.32 2.72
CA ASN A 89 11.03 -9.65 4.09
C ASN A 89 10.16 -8.87 5.08
N SER A 90 9.34 -9.58 5.85
CA SER A 90 8.42 -8.97 6.82
C SER A 90 9.12 -8.20 7.93
N GLY A 91 10.36 -8.59 8.29
CA GLY A 91 11.09 -7.98 9.41
C GLY A 91 11.80 -6.65 9.09
N TYR A 92 11.81 -6.21 7.82
CA TYR A 92 12.61 -5.05 7.40
C TYR A 92 11.90 -3.71 7.58
N SER A 93 10.59 -3.70 7.76
CA SER A 93 9.79 -2.48 7.84
C SER A 93 8.53 -2.68 8.66
N THR A 94 7.98 -1.58 9.18
CA THR A 94 6.62 -1.55 9.74
C THR A 94 5.57 -1.91 8.67
N TYR A 95 5.83 -1.64 7.39
CA TYR A 95 4.99 -2.09 6.26
C TYR A 95 5.05 -3.61 6.03
N GLY A 96 6.04 -4.31 6.60
CA GLY A 96 6.23 -5.73 6.36
C GLY A 96 6.60 -6.01 4.90
N ARG A 97 5.93 -6.98 4.28
CA ARG A 97 6.01 -7.20 2.82
C ARG A 97 5.14 -6.18 2.14
N TYR A 98 5.73 -5.41 1.21
CA TYR A 98 5.01 -4.37 0.50
C TYR A 98 5.54 -4.15 -0.92
N VAL A 99 4.69 -3.57 -1.75
CA VAL A 99 4.96 -3.24 -3.15
C VAL A 99 4.69 -1.75 -3.35
N VAL A 100 5.55 -1.08 -4.11
CA VAL A 100 5.34 0.29 -4.57
C VAL A 100 5.29 0.29 -6.10
N ILE A 101 4.24 0.90 -6.65
CA ILE A 101 4.05 1.10 -8.08
C ILE A 101 4.10 2.61 -8.36
N GLU A 102 4.95 3.01 -9.29
CA GLU A 102 5.02 4.38 -9.80
C GLU A 102 4.17 4.51 -11.05
N HIS A 103 3.36 5.56 -11.09
CA HIS A 103 2.48 5.93 -12.20
C HIS A 103 3.12 7.10 -12.94
N ASP A 104 4.03 6.76 -13.88
CA ASP A 104 4.92 7.70 -14.57
C ASP A 104 4.28 8.40 -15.79
N GLN A 105 3.01 8.10 -16.08
CA GLN A 105 2.25 8.75 -17.16
C GLN A 105 1.64 10.10 -16.75
N GLU A 106 1.65 10.40 -15.46
CA GLU A 106 1.13 11.64 -14.88
C GLU A 106 2.28 12.57 -14.48
N THR A 107 1.98 13.88 -14.41
CA THR A 107 2.96 14.88 -13.97
C THR A 107 2.36 15.78 -12.90
N PRO A 108 2.91 15.77 -11.67
CA PRO A 108 4.04 14.96 -11.21
C PRO A 108 3.70 13.47 -11.09
N ALA A 109 4.69 12.60 -11.30
CA ALA A 109 4.54 11.17 -11.08
C ALA A 109 4.17 10.91 -9.61
N TYR A 110 3.20 10.05 -9.39
CA TYR A 110 2.79 9.61 -8.07
C TYR A 110 2.97 8.10 -7.91
N HIS A 111 2.84 7.60 -6.69
CA HIS A 111 2.94 6.17 -6.43
C HIS A 111 1.72 5.65 -5.68
N THR A 112 1.52 4.33 -5.78
CA THR A 112 0.66 3.57 -4.88
C THR A 112 1.47 2.55 -4.11
N LEU A 113 1.14 2.35 -2.82
CA LEU A 113 1.81 1.44 -1.91
C LEU A 113 0.81 0.45 -1.33
N TYR A 114 1.21 -0.83 -1.29
CA TYR A 114 0.38 -1.95 -0.81
C TYR A 114 1.17 -2.74 0.22
N ALA A 115 0.82 -2.60 1.50
CA ALA A 115 1.59 -3.17 2.61
C ALA A 115 0.88 -4.31 3.34
N HIS A 116 1.60 -4.90 4.29
CA HIS A 116 1.19 -6.03 5.14
C HIS A 116 0.85 -7.31 4.38
N LEU A 117 1.39 -7.49 3.16
CA LEU A 117 1.11 -8.66 2.33
C LEU A 117 1.57 -9.97 3.00
N ALA A 118 0.79 -11.03 2.85
CA ALA A 118 1.19 -12.39 3.22
C ALA A 118 2.25 -12.92 2.25
N SER A 119 2.10 -12.60 0.97
CA SER A 119 3.07 -12.93 -0.09
C SER A 119 3.03 -11.87 -1.18
N VAL A 120 4.16 -11.70 -1.88
CA VAL A 120 4.30 -10.88 -3.09
C VAL A 120 4.47 -11.82 -4.27
N GLY A 121 3.73 -11.61 -5.35
CA GLY A 121 3.78 -12.44 -6.55
C GLY A 121 5.20 -12.50 -7.16
N ASP A 122 5.63 -13.65 -7.70
CA ASP A 122 7.01 -13.83 -8.17
C ASP A 122 7.39 -12.88 -9.31
N ALA A 123 6.43 -12.54 -10.17
CA ALA A 123 6.63 -11.58 -11.26
C ALA A 123 6.68 -10.11 -10.80
N ILE A 124 6.36 -9.82 -9.54
CA ILE A 124 6.40 -8.47 -8.98
C ILE A 124 7.83 -8.14 -8.55
N ILE A 125 8.61 -7.68 -9.49
CA ILE A 125 10.01 -7.28 -9.32
C ILE A 125 10.20 -5.83 -9.78
N PRO A 126 11.15 -5.07 -9.23
CA PRO A 126 11.45 -3.72 -9.70
C PRO A 126 11.71 -3.69 -11.21
N GLY A 127 11.07 -2.77 -11.92
CA GLY A 127 11.09 -2.63 -13.37
C GLY A 127 9.92 -3.31 -14.09
N ALA A 128 9.21 -4.26 -13.48
CA ALA A 128 8.05 -4.89 -14.10
C ALA A 128 6.91 -3.88 -14.31
N ARG A 129 6.24 -3.96 -15.46
CA ARG A 129 5.00 -3.21 -15.71
C ARG A 129 3.80 -4.06 -15.32
N VAL A 130 2.81 -3.41 -14.74
CA VAL A 130 1.55 -4.01 -14.33
C VAL A 130 0.39 -3.18 -14.88
N GLU A 131 -0.68 -3.86 -15.22
CA GLU A 131 -1.94 -3.25 -15.61
C GLU A 131 -2.86 -3.11 -14.39
N SER A 132 -3.87 -2.25 -14.50
CA SER A 132 -4.95 -2.17 -13.52
C SER A 132 -5.59 -3.55 -13.33
N GLY A 133 -5.80 -3.98 -12.08
CA GLY A 133 -6.33 -5.31 -11.75
C GLY A 133 -5.29 -6.44 -11.70
N TYR A 134 -4.03 -6.17 -11.99
CA TYR A 134 -2.99 -7.18 -11.85
C TYR A 134 -2.83 -7.60 -10.37
N VAL A 135 -2.75 -8.90 -10.09
CA VAL A 135 -2.56 -9.42 -8.73
C VAL A 135 -1.13 -9.19 -8.27
N LEU A 136 -0.95 -8.34 -7.28
CA LEU A 136 0.36 -8.02 -6.69
C LEU A 136 0.82 -9.05 -5.67
N GLY A 137 -0.14 -9.65 -4.96
CA GLY A 137 0.10 -10.60 -3.89
C GLY A 137 -1.16 -10.96 -3.15
N ILE A 138 -0.99 -11.55 -1.99
CA ILE A 138 -2.09 -11.94 -1.10
C ILE A 138 -2.08 -11.03 0.13
N MET A 139 -3.25 -10.55 0.52
CA MET A 139 -3.45 -9.79 1.75
C MET A 139 -2.98 -10.58 2.97
N GLY A 140 -2.41 -9.89 3.95
CA GLY A 140 -1.90 -10.55 5.13
C GLY A 140 -1.86 -9.65 6.37
N ARG A 141 -0.79 -9.82 7.14
CA ARG A 141 -0.53 -9.10 8.39
C ARG A 141 0.96 -9.04 8.71
N SER A 142 1.79 -9.01 7.65
CA SER A 142 3.24 -8.95 7.83
C SER A 142 3.67 -7.56 8.30
N ALA A 143 4.56 -7.52 9.26
CA ALA A 143 5.19 -6.32 9.80
C ALA A 143 6.44 -6.72 10.59
N ASN A 144 7.28 -5.77 10.98
CA ASN A 144 8.36 -6.01 11.95
C ASN A 144 7.86 -6.04 13.41
N TYR A 145 6.54 -6.01 13.60
CA TYR A 145 5.82 -6.21 14.86
C TYR A 145 4.64 -7.16 14.64
N THR A 146 3.94 -7.55 15.70
CA THR A 146 2.82 -8.50 15.59
C THR A 146 1.52 -7.77 15.27
N ILE A 147 0.92 -8.12 14.14
CA ILE A 147 -0.48 -7.79 13.83
C ILE A 147 -1.31 -9.04 14.10
N PRO A 148 -2.33 -8.99 14.98
CA PRO A 148 -3.20 -10.13 15.24
C PRO A 148 -3.91 -10.60 13.96
N ARG A 149 -4.18 -11.91 13.86
CA ARG A 149 -4.84 -12.52 12.71
C ARG A 149 -6.19 -11.88 12.40
N SER A 150 -6.98 -11.57 13.43
CA SER A 150 -8.28 -10.90 13.29
C SER A 150 -8.18 -9.51 12.64
N ARG A 151 -7.02 -8.88 12.70
CA ARG A 151 -6.75 -7.55 12.12
C ARG A 151 -5.89 -7.61 10.86
N ALA A 152 -5.84 -8.76 10.16
CA ALA A 152 -5.21 -8.83 8.84
C ALA A 152 -5.88 -7.82 7.88
N HIS A 153 -5.07 -7.08 7.12
CA HIS A 153 -5.53 -6.03 6.21
C HIS A 153 -4.46 -5.72 5.16
N VAL A 154 -4.83 -5.06 4.08
CA VAL A 154 -3.89 -4.32 3.25
C VAL A 154 -3.90 -2.86 3.70
N HIS A 155 -2.73 -2.30 3.99
CA HIS A 155 -2.55 -0.87 4.13
C HIS A 155 -2.25 -0.31 2.74
N PHE A 156 -3.08 0.60 2.27
CA PHE A 156 -3.02 1.16 0.93
C PHE A 156 -2.78 2.67 0.99
N GLU A 157 -1.80 3.14 0.20
CA GLU A 157 -1.46 4.56 0.09
C GLU A 157 -1.46 5.02 -1.37
N ILE A 158 -1.79 6.30 -1.57
CA ILE A 158 -1.50 7.08 -2.78
C ILE A 158 -0.63 8.25 -2.34
N GLY A 159 0.48 8.53 -3.04
CA GLY A 159 1.36 9.60 -2.58
C GLY A 159 2.48 9.96 -3.55
N PHE A 160 3.38 10.80 -3.04
CA PHE A 160 4.52 11.33 -3.78
C PHE A 160 5.82 11.01 -3.04
N ARG A 161 6.90 10.86 -3.80
CA ARG A 161 8.25 10.76 -3.25
C ARG A 161 8.79 12.18 -3.00
N LEU A 162 9.42 12.40 -1.84
CA LEU A 162 9.92 13.71 -1.45
C LEU A 162 11.23 14.09 -2.16
N THR A 163 12.16 13.13 -2.32
CA THR A 163 13.47 13.40 -2.91
C THR A 163 14.13 12.17 -3.51
N ASP A 164 14.99 12.36 -4.50
CA ASP A 164 15.88 11.32 -5.03
C ASP A 164 17.19 11.19 -4.22
N ASP A 165 17.54 12.21 -3.42
CA ASP A 165 18.75 12.25 -2.58
C ASP A 165 18.54 11.71 -1.14
N PHE A 166 17.55 10.85 -0.96
CA PHE A 166 17.14 10.35 0.35
C PHE A 166 18.23 9.61 1.11
N GLU A 167 19.09 8.83 0.42
CA GLU A 167 20.14 8.04 1.05
C GLU A 167 21.16 8.93 1.77
N LYS A 168 21.50 10.07 1.17
CA LYS A 168 22.37 11.05 1.81
C LYS A 168 21.76 11.59 3.11
N TRP A 169 20.49 12.01 3.05
CA TRP A 169 19.77 12.49 4.23
C TRP A 169 19.69 11.42 5.32
N TYR A 170 19.36 10.16 4.96
CA TYR A 170 19.26 9.05 5.90
C TYR A 170 20.57 8.78 6.63
N THR A 171 21.68 8.81 5.89
CA THR A 171 23.02 8.65 6.44
C THR A 171 23.39 9.78 7.41
N ASP A 172 23.05 11.02 7.05
CA ASP A 172 23.33 12.20 7.89
C ASP A 172 22.54 12.17 9.21
N GLN A 173 21.37 11.51 9.25
CA GLN A 173 20.56 11.34 10.48
C GLN A 173 21.18 10.35 11.48
N LYS A 174 22.12 9.50 11.06
CA LYS A 174 22.78 8.48 11.90
C LYS A 174 21.81 7.55 12.62
N PHE A 175 20.77 7.10 11.92
CA PHE A 175 19.87 6.09 12.48
C PHE A 175 20.61 4.78 12.79
N ASP A 176 20.22 4.09 13.85
CA ASP A 176 20.77 2.77 14.23
C ASP A 176 20.50 1.67 13.18
N SER A 177 19.47 1.85 12.35
CA SER A 177 19.07 0.88 11.32
C SER A 177 19.58 1.32 9.95
N GLN A 178 20.01 0.34 9.15
CA GLN A 178 20.34 0.56 7.74
C GLN A 178 19.10 0.85 6.92
N ASN A 179 19.18 1.79 5.96
CA ASN A 179 18.16 1.96 4.93
C ASN A 179 18.15 0.74 3.98
N ARG A 180 17.13 -0.10 4.07
CA ARG A 180 16.96 -1.32 3.24
C ARG A 180 16.00 -1.11 2.07
N HIS A 181 15.45 0.09 1.95
CA HIS A 181 14.36 0.39 1.01
C HIS A 181 14.74 1.47 0.01
N GLY A 182 15.98 2.01 0.10
CA GLY A 182 16.44 3.08 -0.77
C GLY A 182 15.51 4.29 -0.71
N ILE A 183 15.24 4.89 -1.85
CA ILE A 183 14.36 6.05 -1.98
C ILE A 183 12.86 5.74 -1.71
N TRP A 184 12.50 4.45 -1.61
CA TRP A 184 11.14 3.98 -1.31
C TRP A 184 10.93 3.63 0.18
N ASN A 185 11.78 4.18 1.03
CA ASN A 185 11.60 4.17 2.48
C ASN A 185 10.42 5.07 2.85
N GLY A 186 9.55 4.63 3.77
CA GLY A 186 8.37 5.40 4.19
C GLY A 186 8.66 6.83 4.67
N MET A 187 9.88 7.10 5.20
CA MET A 187 10.29 8.45 5.57
C MET A 187 10.49 9.40 4.38
N ASN A 188 10.56 8.87 3.16
CA ASN A 188 10.72 9.63 1.91
C ASN A 188 9.41 9.74 1.13
N LEU A 189 8.31 9.27 1.71
CA LEU A 189 7.01 9.26 1.07
C LEU A 189 6.06 10.20 1.80
N VAL A 190 5.21 10.87 1.04
CA VAL A 190 4.11 11.68 1.56
C VAL A 190 2.85 11.23 0.86
N SER A 191 1.83 10.90 1.63
CA SER A 191 0.58 10.35 1.12
C SER A 191 -0.53 11.39 1.14
N ILE A 192 -1.50 11.18 0.27
CA ILE A 192 -2.77 11.89 0.21
C ILE A 192 -3.90 10.93 0.58
N ASP A 193 -5.07 11.45 0.87
CA ASP A 193 -6.27 10.64 1.18
C ASP A 193 -6.64 9.79 -0.05
N PRO A 194 -6.57 8.46 0.05
CA PRO A 194 -6.79 7.56 -1.09
C PRO A 194 -8.24 7.50 -1.58
#